data_8462a12be5c1d3e3f00c47540e5a4c35
#
_entry.id   8462a12be5c1d3e3f00c47540e5a4c35
#
_cell.length_a   1.000
_cell.length_b   1.000
_cell.length_c   1.000
_cell.angle_alpha   90.00
_cell.angle_beta   90.00
_cell.angle_gamma   90.00
#
_symmetry.space_group_name_H-M   'P 1'
#
loop_
_entity.id
_entity.type
_entity.pdbx_description
1 polymer ?
#
loop_
_entity_poly.entity_id
_entity_poly.type
_entity_poly.pdbx_seq_one_letter_code
_entity_poly.pdbx_strand_id
1 'polypeptide(L)'
;MTVQEYRQTRFTPPKGATEILLVRHGESRAARADAPFPLVDGQGDPELAPQGRVQAEQVGQRLQRLPISAVYVTKLQRTTETAAPLCRAIGRQPNQNPDLHEVHLGDWEGGVLRIKAHENHPIYLQMQA
;
A
#
# COMPACT_ATOMS: atom_id res chain seq x y z
N MET A 1 -24.20 -22.42 29.41
CA MET A 1 -23.97 -21.72 28.13
C MET A 1 -22.82 -22.41 27.41
N THR A 2 -23.03 -22.84 26.20
CA THR A 2 -21.94 -23.31 25.33
C THR A 2 -21.19 -22.10 24.81
N VAL A 3 -19.88 -22.05 25.03
CA VAL A 3 -19.03 -21.05 24.40
C VAL A 3 -18.87 -21.43 22.94
N GLN A 4 -19.23 -20.51 22.04
CA GLN A 4 -19.03 -20.75 20.60
C GLN A 4 -17.57 -20.49 20.25
N GLU A 5 -16.90 -21.52 19.74
CA GLU A 5 -15.54 -21.43 19.28
C GLU A 5 -15.50 -21.18 17.76
N TYR A 6 -14.65 -20.25 17.36
CA TYR A 6 -14.41 -19.95 15.95
C TYR A 6 -13.02 -20.47 15.55
N ARG A 7 -13.00 -21.54 14.77
CA ARG A 7 -11.76 -22.13 14.29
C ARG A 7 -11.16 -21.27 13.17
N GLN A 8 -9.89 -21.00 13.27
CA GLN A 8 -9.11 -20.37 12.19
C GLN A 8 -8.68 -21.45 11.19
N THR A 9 -9.54 -21.73 10.24
CA THR A 9 -9.23 -22.64 9.14
C THR A 9 -8.98 -21.84 7.86
N ARG A 10 -8.16 -22.40 6.96
CA ARG A 10 -7.99 -21.80 5.64
C ARG A 10 -9.35 -21.70 4.94
N PHE A 11 -9.69 -20.50 4.50
CA PHE A 11 -10.90 -20.29 3.72
C PHE A 11 -10.79 -21.01 2.36
N THR A 12 -11.81 -21.73 2.00
CA THR A 12 -11.92 -22.34 0.66
C THR A 12 -13.02 -21.60 -0.08
N PRO A 13 -12.69 -20.85 -1.14
CA PRO A 13 -13.70 -20.10 -1.88
C PRO A 13 -14.66 -21.06 -2.59
N PRO A 14 -15.94 -20.68 -2.73
CA PRO A 14 -16.89 -21.47 -3.49
C PRO A 14 -16.49 -21.52 -4.96
N LYS A 15 -16.92 -22.56 -5.68
CA LYS A 15 -16.64 -22.72 -7.10
C LYS A 15 -17.12 -21.51 -7.89
N GLY A 16 -16.26 -20.96 -8.74
CA GLY A 16 -16.54 -19.78 -9.56
C GLY A 16 -16.31 -18.43 -8.87
N ALA A 17 -15.91 -18.43 -7.59
CA ALA A 17 -15.53 -17.19 -6.91
C ALA A 17 -14.19 -16.65 -7.45
N THR A 18 -14.07 -15.32 -7.47
CA THR A 18 -12.81 -14.64 -7.76
C THR A 18 -12.10 -14.36 -6.44
N GLU A 19 -10.86 -14.81 -6.31
CA GLU A 19 -10.00 -14.49 -5.18
C GLU A 19 -9.26 -13.18 -5.45
N ILE A 20 -9.37 -12.24 -4.52
CA ILE A 20 -8.69 -10.96 -4.58
C ILE A 20 -7.71 -10.86 -3.41
N LEU A 21 -6.44 -10.59 -3.72
CA LEU A 21 -5.40 -10.34 -2.74
C LEU A 21 -5.16 -8.83 -2.65
N LEU A 22 -5.45 -8.26 -1.49
CA LEU A 22 -5.17 -6.85 -1.20
C LEU A 22 -3.80 -6.73 -0.56
N VAL A 23 -2.90 -6.04 -1.25
CA VAL A 23 -1.52 -5.81 -0.80
C VAL A 23 -1.32 -4.33 -0.53
N ARG A 24 -0.94 -3.98 0.69
CA ARG A 24 -0.51 -2.63 1.02
C ARG A 24 0.86 -2.37 0.42
N HIS A 25 1.09 -1.16 -0.12
CA HIS A 25 2.40 -0.76 -0.62
C HIS A 25 3.48 -0.83 0.48
N GLY A 26 4.72 -1.04 0.09
CA GLY A 26 5.88 -0.99 0.97
C GLY A 26 6.09 0.40 1.60
N GLU A 27 7.00 0.48 2.56
CA GLU A 27 7.33 1.73 3.23
C GLU A 27 7.74 2.80 2.23
N SER A 28 7.08 3.95 2.29
CA SER A 28 7.39 5.11 1.45
C SER A 28 8.53 5.92 2.05
N ARG A 29 9.22 6.70 1.21
CA ARG A 29 10.17 7.71 1.66
C ARG A 29 9.57 8.56 2.78
N ALA A 30 10.39 8.80 3.80
CA ALA A 30 9.99 9.67 4.91
C ALA A 30 9.69 11.10 4.44
N ALA A 31 8.73 11.75 5.12
CA ALA A 31 8.48 13.16 4.91
C ALA A 31 9.68 14.00 5.37
N ARG A 32 10.00 15.04 4.62
CA ARG A 32 11.08 15.99 4.92
C ARG A 32 10.57 17.41 4.77
N ALA A 33 10.96 18.30 5.71
CA ALA A 33 10.56 19.69 5.65
C ALA A 33 11.16 20.46 4.46
N ASP A 34 12.37 20.06 4.03
CA ASP A 34 13.11 20.65 2.92
C ASP A 34 12.80 20.02 1.55
N ALA A 35 12.01 18.94 1.53
CA ALA A 35 11.69 18.22 0.31
C ALA A 35 10.26 17.65 0.37
N PRO A 36 9.22 18.46 0.14
CA PRO A 36 7.85 17.98 0.05
C PRO A 36 7.71 16.86 -0.97
N PHE A 37 6.73 15.98 -0.77
CA PHE A 37 6.44 14.94 -1.75
C PHE A 37 5.97 15.56 -3.07
N PRO A 38 6.40 15.01 -4.23
CA PRO A 38 5.77 15.33 -5.49
C PRO A 38 4.28 14.96 -5.44
N LEU A 39 3.47 15.65 -6.22
CA LEU A 39 2.04 15.39 -6.30
C LEU A 39 1.67 14.82 -7.66
N VAL A 40 0.79 13.84 -7.65
CA VAL A 40 0.12 13.31 -8.84
C VAL A 40 -1.38 13.46 -8.63
N ASP A 41 -2.04 14.23 -9.47
CA ASP A 41 -3.46 14.59 -9.34
C ASP A 41 -3.83 15.07 -7.91
N GLY A 42 -2.97 15.89 -7.33
CA GLY A 42 -3.14 16.42 -5.99
C GLY A 42 -2.83 15.47 -4.84
N GLN A 43 -2.44 14.24 -5.11
CA GLN A 43 -2.04 13.27 -4.08
C GLN A 43 -0.52 13.20 -3.96
N GLY A 44 -0.02 13.10 -2.73
CA GLY A 44 1.40 12.90 -2.46
C GLY A 44 1.91 11.59 -3.07
N ASP A 45 3.00 11.68 -3.83
CA ASP A 45 3.57 10.55 -4.56
C ASP A 45 5.03 10.29 -4.19
N PRO A 46 5.34 10.00 -2.91
CA PRO A 46 6.68 9.56 -2.54
C PRO A 46 6.96 8.17 -3.14
N GLU A 47 8.22 7.96 -3.54
CA GLU A 47 8.76 6.65 -3.89
C GLU A 47 8.87 5.74 -2.66
N LEU A 48 9.15 4.46 -2.87
CA LEU A 48 9.48 3.55 -1.78
C LEU A 48 10.83 3.93 -1.15
N ALA A 49 10.87 3.85 0.19
CA ALA A 49 12.13 3.84 0.92
C ALA A 49 12.92 2.55 0.62
N PRO A 50 14.23 2.49 0.93
CA PRO A 50 15.01 1.25 0.78
C PRO A 50 14.37 0.05 1.46
N GLN A 51 13.84 0.21 2.66
CA GLN A 51 13.13 -0.85 3.37
C GLN A 51 11.84 -1.26 2.64
N GLY A 52 11.11 -0.30 2.06
CA GLY A 52 9.93 -0.58 1.25
C GLY A 52 10.23 -1.42 0.01
N ARG A 53 11.40 -1.24 -0.60
CA ARG A 53 11.86 -2.08 -1.72
C ARG A 53 12.16 -3.50 -1.29
N VAL A 54 12.75 -3.69 -0.12
CA VAL A 54 12.95 -5.03 0.48
C VAL A 54 11.61 -5.70 0.74
N GLN A 55 10.64 -4.98 1.30
CA GLN A 55 9.29 -5.49 1.51
C GLN A 55 8.62 -5.90 0.20
N ALA A 56 8.77 -5.11 -0.86
CA ALA A 56 8.23 -5.42 -2.18
C ALA A 56 8.84 -6.72 -2.76
N GLU A 57 10.15 -6.93 -2.63
CA GLU A 57 10.80 -8.17 -3.04
C GLU A 57 10.28 -9.38 -2.24
N GLN A 58 10.11 -9.25 -0.93
CA GLN A 58 9.57 -10.32 -0.09
C GLN A 58 8.13 -10.69 -0.46
N VAL A 59 7.29 -9.70 -0.72
CA VAL A 59 5.92 -9.91 -1.22
C VAL A 59 5.94 -10.61 -2.57
N GLY A 60 6.79 -10.15 -3.50
CA GLY A 60 6.97 -10.77 -4.81
C GLY A 60 7.34 -12.23 -4.69
N GLN A 61 8.34 -12.56 -3.87
CA GLN A 61 8.77 -13.94 -3.61
C GLN A 61 7.65 -14.80 -3.01
N ARG A 62 6.84 -14.23 -2.11
CA ARG A 62 5.73 -14.93 -1.48
C ARG A 62 4.61 -15.23 -2.46
N LEU A 63 4.21 -14.24 -3.25
CA LEU A 63 3.02 -14.31 -4.10
C LEU A 63 3.27 -14.97 -5.46
N GLN A 64 4.51 -15.01 -5.97
CA GLN A 64 4.82 -15.60 -7.27
C GLN A 64 4.42 -17.07 -7.40
N ARG A 65 4.23 -17.78 -6.29
CA ARG A 65 3.82 -19.17 -6.24
C ARG A 65 2.31 -19.36 -6.38
N LEU A 66 1.56 -18.29 -6.35
CA LEU A 66 0.10 -18.31 -6.48
C LEU A 66 -0.29 -18.10 -7.95
N PRO A 67 -1.44 -18.62 -8.37
CA PRO A 67 -1.94 -18.47 -9.73
C PRO A 67 -2.53 -17.06 -9.93
N ILE A 68 -1.68 -16.05 -10.01
CA ILE A 68 -2.08 -14.65 -10.19
C ILE A 68 -2.41 -14.40 -11.66
N SER A 69 -3.65 -14.03 -11.96
CA SER A 69 -4.11 -13.73 -13.32
C SER A 69 -3.85 -12.30 -13.73
N ALA A 70 -3.98 -11.35 -12.81
CA ALA A 70 -3.78 -9.92 -13.06
C ALA A 70 -3.28 -9.21 -11.82
N VAL A 71 -2.53 -8.14 -12.02
CA VAL A 71 -2.05 -7.24 -10.96
C VAL A 71 -2.56 -5.84 -11.28
N TYR A 72 -3.17 -5.20 -10.30
CA TYR A 72 -3.68 -3.83 -10.41
C TYR A 72 -2.93 -2.92 -9.46
N VAL A 73 -2.63 -1.73 -9.92
CA VAL A 73 -1.95 -0.67 -9.15
C VAL A 73 -2.68 0.66 -9.32
N THR A 74 -2.40 1.59 -8.45
CA THR A 74 -2.84 2.98 -8.61
C THR A 74 -1.86 3.74 -9.50
N LYS A 75 -2.11 5.02 -9.78
CA LYS A 75 -1.14 5.88 -10.47
C LYS A 75 0.03 6.34 -9.59
N LEU A 76 0.00 6.04 -8.29
CA LEU A 76 1.06 6.42 -7.37
C LEU A 76 2.25 5.47 -7.51
N GLN A 77 3.46 6.03 -7.63
CA GLN A 77 4.67 5.25 -7.91
C GLN A 77 4.95 4.17 -6.86
N ARG A 78 4.64 4.41 -5.58
CA ARG A 78 4.85 3.43 -4.51
C ARG A 78 4.07 2.13 -4.73
N THR A 79 2.90 2.19 -5.37
CA THR A 79 2.12 0.98 -5.67
C THR A 79 2.72 0.19 -6.84
N THR A 80 3.17 0.88 -7.87
CA THR A 80 3.85 0.28 -9.01
C THR A 80 5.20 -0.32 -8.59
N GLU A 81 5.97 0.38 -7.78
CA GLU A 81 7.23 -0.11 -7.23
C GLU A 81 7.04 -1.34 -6.34
N THR A 82 5.95 -1.37 -5.55
CA THR A 82 5.63 -2.55 -4.72
C THR A 82 5.25 -3.76 -5.58
N ALA A 83 4.52 -3.55 -6.66
CA ALA A 83 4.09 -4.62 -7.56
C ALA A 83 5.21 -5.12 -8.48
N ALA A 84 6.22 -4.30 -8.76
CA ALA A 84 7.23 -4.58 -9.79
C ALA A 84 7.97 -5.92 -9.59
N PRO A 85 8.43 -6.31 -8.39
CA PRO A 85 9.09 -7.61 -8.22
C PRO A 85 8.19 -8.79 -8.56
N LEU A 86 6.93 -8.76 -8.13
CA LEU A 86 5.96 -9.79 -8.46
C LEU A 86 5.71 -9.83 -9.97
N CYS A 87 5.47 -8.69 -10.59
CA CYS A 87 5.21 -8.59 -12.03
C CYS A 87 6.37 -9.17 -12.86
N ARG A 88 7.61 -8.88 -12.48
CA ARG A 88 8.79 -9.48 -13.12
C ARG A 88 8.81 -11.01 -12.96
N ALA A 89 8.53 -11.50 -11.75
CA ALA A 89 8.59 -12.92 -11.44
C ALA A 89 7.54 -13.75 -12.20
N ILE A 90 6.35 -13.19 -12.39
CA ILE A 90 5.23 -13.89 -13.07
C ILE A 90 5.06 -13.50 -14.55
N GLY A 91 5.92 -12.63 -15.08
CA GLY A 91 5.87 -12.20 -16.49
C GLY A 91 4.63 -11.40 -16.84
N ARG A 92 4.13 -10.56 -15.95
CA ARG A 92 2.95 -9.74 -16.16
C ARG A 92 3.26 -8.25 -16.03
N GLN A 93 2.49 -7.43 -16.75
CA GLN A 93 2.51 -5.98 -16.58
C GLN A 93 1.40 -5.59 -15.60
N PRO A 94 1.64 -4.60 -14.72
CA PRO A 94 0.60 -4.09 -13.85
C PRO A 94 -0.43 -3.29 -14.65
N ASN A 95 -1.70 -3.45 -14.30
CA ASN A 95 -2.80 -2.66 -14.83
C ASN A 95 -3.02 -1.45 -13.92
N GLN A 96 -2.76 -0.26 -14.43
CA GLN A 96 -3.04 0.95 -13.67
C GLN A 96 -4.54 1.24 -13.69
N ASN A 97 -5.14 1.37 -12.52
CA ASN A 97 -6.54 1.72 -12.38
C ASN A 97 -6.67 3.04 -11.60
N PRO A 98 -7.15 4.12 -12.23
CA PRO A 98 -7.28 5.41 -11.58
C PRO A 98 -8.34 5.45 -10.48
N ASP A 99 -9.29 4.52 -10.48
CA ASP A 99 -10.34 4.43 -9.46
C ASP A 99 -9.86 3.78 -8.16
N LEU A 100 -8.71 3.09 -8.20
CA LEU A 100 -8.04 2.54 -7.02
C LEU A 100 -7.06 3.58 -6.47
N HIS A 101 -7.52 4.49 -5.66
CA HIS A 101 -6.65 5.52 -5.08
C HIS A 101 -6.79 5.60 -3.56
N GLU A 102 -5.77 6.16 -2.93
CA GLU A 102 -5.75 6.43 -1.51
C GLU A 102 -6.73 7.57 -1.16
N VAL A 103 -7.12 7.62 0.10
CA VAL A 103 -7.89 8.76 0.63
C VAL A 103 -7.11 10.06 0.39
N HIS A 104 -7.78 11.08 -0.10
CA HIS A 104 -7.18 12.39 -0.29
C HIS A 104 -6.98 13.09 1.05
N LEU A 105 -5.76 13.48 1.35
CA LEU A 105 -5.37 14.04 2.65
C LEU A 105 -5.40 15.58 2.69
N GLY A 106 -5.86 16.24 1.62
CA GLY A 106 -5.89 17.71 1.54
C GLY A 106 -4.50 18.32 1.71
N ASP A 107 -4.36 19.27 2.62
CA ASP A 107 -3.09 19.97 2.87
C ASP A 107 -1.97 19.09 3.42
N TRP A 108 -2.28 17.84 3.82
CA TRP A 108 -1.31 16.88 4.34
C TRP A 108 -0.59 16.08 3.24
N GLU A 109 -1.01 16.21 1.99
CA GLU A 109 -0.48 15.42 0.87
C GLU A 109 1.03 15.62 0.63
N GLY A 110 1.54 16.83 0.83
CA GLY A 110 2.96 17.12 0.68
C GLY A 110 3.88 16.51 1.74
N GLY A 111 3.33 15.97 2.81
CA GLY A 111 4.07 15.36 3.91
C GLY A 111 4.62 16.34 4.94
N VAL A 112 4.74 17.62 4.62
CA VAL A 112 5.35 18.64 5.50
C VAL A 112 4.52 18.86 6.78
N LEU A 113 3.20 18.84 6.68
CA LEU A 113 2.34 18.97 7.86
C LEU A 113 2.42 17.76 8.80
N ARG A 114 2.78 16.59 8.31
CA ARG A 114 3.04 15.41 9.15
C ARG A 114 4.19 15.67 10.12
N ILE A 115 5.24 16.34 9.65
CA ILE A 115 6.40 16.69 10.48
C ILE A 115 5.98 17.68 11.55
N LYS A 116 5.26 18.74 11.17
CA LYS A 116 4.73 19.73 12.11
C LYS A 116 3.77 19.11 13.15
N ALA A 117 2.97 18.14 12.72
CA ALA A 117 2.07 17.42 13.59
C ALA A 117 2.82 16.61 14.66
N HIS A 118 3.92 15.94 14.29
CA HIS A 118 4.79 15.25 15.23
C HIS A 118 5.43 16.20 16.25
N GLU A 119 5.58 17.45 15.89
CA GLU A 119 6.22 18.44 16.74
C GLU A 119 5.29 19.09 17.77
N ASN A 120 3.97 18.96 17.73
CA ASN A 120 3.00 19.42 18.77
C ASN A 120 1.60 19.80 18.24
N HIS A 121 1.13 19.25 17.15
CA HIS A 121 -0.20 19.61 16.68
C HIS A 121 -1.30 18.98 17.56
N PRO A 122 -2.28 19.76 18.08
CA PRO A 122 -3.32 19.22 18.98
C PRO A 122 -4.10 18.03 18.43
N ILE A 123 -4.40 18.01 17.13
CA ILE A 123 -5.11 16.91 16.49
C ILE A 123 -4.28 15.64 16.52
N TYR A 124 -2.97 15.72 16.27
CA TYR A 124 -2.08 14.55 16.31
C TYR A 124 -2.00 13.97 17.73
N LEU A 125 -1.92 14.83 18.75
CA LEU A 125 -1.94 14.39 20.15
C LEU A 125 -3.27 13.71 20.52
N GLN A 126 -4.38 14.18 19.99
CA GLN A 126 -5.68 13.55 20.17
C GLN A 126 -5.80 12.19 19.49
N MET A 127 -5.15 12.01 18.32
CA MET A 127 -5.12 10.73 17.61
C MET A 127 -4.27 9.66 18.31
N GLN A 128 -3.35 10.07 19.17
CA GLN A 128 -2.49 9.15 19.94
C GLN A 128 -3.06 8.80 21.34
N ALA A 129 -4.03 9.53 21.81
CA ALA A 129 -4.70 9.28 23.08
C ALA A 129 -5.78 8.21 22.94
#